data_53ce39fe9ae982a099fb347af9e986fe
#
_entry.id   53ce39fe9ae982a099fb347af9e986fe
#
_cell.length_a   1.000
_cell.length_b   1.000
_cell.length_c   1.000
_cell.angle_alpha   90.00
_cell.angle_beta   90.00
_cell.angle_gamma   90.00
#
_symmetry.space_group_name_H-M   'P 1'
#
loop_
_entity.id
_entity.type
_entity.pdbx_description
1 polymer ?
#
loop_
_entity_poly.entity_id
_entity_poly.type
_entity_poly.pdbx_seq_one_letter_code
_entity_poly.pdbx_strand_id
1 'polypeptide(L)'
;MPKVDLQAIVKHCDRELRINEIVDYEDAHNGLQVENGGKVHRIAAAVDASLATICKAADMGANLMIVHHGLFWNPQHPWTGKKHDLITALIENDMAIYSAHLPLDLHPRHGNNAGLCKALKLKRPK
;
A
#
# COMPACT_ATOMS: atom_id res chain seq x y z
N MET A 1 4.05 -22.60 -2.51
CA MET A 1 3.55 -21.65 -1.50
C MET A 1 2.03 -21.54 -1.61
N PRO A 2 1.32 -21.51 -0.50
CA PRO A 2 -0.12 -21.28 -0.54
C PRO A 2 -0.41 -19.92 -1.18
N LYS A 3 -1.41 -19.88 -2.04
CA LYS A 3 -1.86 -18.64 -2.70
C LYS A 3 -3.18 -18.21 -2.07
N VAL A 4 -3.29 -16.96 -1.68
CA VAL A 4 -4.49 -16.36 -1.10
C VAL A 4 -5.15 -15.46 -2.13
N ASP A 5 -6.47 -15.39 -2.11
CA ASP A 5 -7.22 -14.50 -2.98
C ASP A 5 -6.92 -13.02 -2.66
N LEU A 6 -6.59 -12.22 -3.67
CA LEU A 6 -6.28 -10.80 -3.51
C LEU A 6 -7.44 -10.06 -2.84
N GLN A 7 -8.68 -10.33 -3.28
CA GLN A 7 -9.86 -9.64 -2.75
C GLN A 7 -10.13 -10.00 -1.28
N ALA A 8 -9.76 -11.22 -0.85
CA ALA A 8 -9.84 -11.58 0.56
C ALA A 8 -8.88 -10.76 1.42
N ILE A 9 -7.65 -10.53 0.94
CA ILE A 9 -6.67 -9.68 1.61
C ILE A 9 -7.15 -8.22 1.63
N VAL A 10 -7.61 -7.71 0.49
CA VAL A 10 -8.14 -6.33 0.37
C VAL A 10 -9.27 -6.10 1.37
N LYS A 11 -10.27 -6.96 1.40
CA LYS A 11 -11.40 -6.86 2.36
C LYS A 11 -10.93 -6.89 3.82
N HIS A 12 -9.92 -7.70 4.12
CA HIS A 12 -9.33 -7.73 5.46
C HIS A 12 -8.67 -6.41 5.80
N CYS A 13 -7.82 -5.88 4.91
CA CYS A 13 -7.13 -4.61 5.11
C CYS A 13 -8.11 -3.43 5.21
N ASP A 14 -9.11 -3.37 4.32
CA ASP A 14 -10.13 -2.31 4.33
C ASP A 14 -10.87 -2.24 5.67
N ARG A 15 -11.23 -3.39 6.20
CA ARG A 15 -11.91 -3.49 7.50
C ARG A 15 -10.97 -3.14 8.65
N GLU A 16 -9.78 -3.74 8.68
CA GLU A 16 -8.82 -3.53 9.78
C GLU A 16 -8.34 -2.08 9.84
N LEU A 17 -8.09 -1.46 8.69
CA LEU A 17 -7.62 -0.08 8.59
C LEU A 17 -8.74 0.95 8.51
N ARG A 18 -10.01 0.52 8.51
CA ARG A 18 -11.19 1.41 8.47
C ARG A 18 -11.14 2.39 7.30
N ILE A 19 -10.75 1.90 6.12
CA ILE A 19 -10.49 2.72 4.92
C ILE A 19 -11.69 3.62 4.57
N ASN A 20 -12.90 3.12 4.70
CA ASN A 20 -14.12 3.85 4.34
C ASN A 20 -14.65 4.77 5.46
N GLU A 21 -14.05 4.74 6.64
CA GLU A 21 -14.50 5.53 7.79
C GLU A 21 -13.60 6.75 8.05
N ILE A 22 -12.35 6.68 7.61
CA ILE A 22 -11.37 7.74 7.82
C ILE A 22 -11.34 8.66 6.61
N VAL A 23 -11.62 9.93 6.84
CA VAL A 23 -11.53 10.96 5.80
C VAL A 23 -10.06 11.29 5.55
N ASP A 24 -9.67 11.26 4.29
CA ASP A 24 -8.32 11.62 3.83
C ASP A 24 -8.40 12.80 2.85
N TYR A 25 -7.25 13.23 2.32
CA TYR A 25 -7.21 14.22 1.25
C TYR A 25 -8.06 13.76 0.05
N GLU A 26 -8.69 14.69 -0.65
CA GLU A 26 -9.59 14.41 -1.77
C GLU A 26 -8.94 13.51 -2.84
N ASP A 27 -7.65 13.63 -3.02
CA ASP A 27 -6.87 12.90 -4.02
C ASP A 27 -6.17 11.64 -3.49
N ALA A 28 -6.32 11.34 -2.22
CA ALA A 28 -5.78 10.11 -1.63
C ALA A 28 -6.71 8.93 -1.94
N HIS A 29 -6.23 8.00 -2.74
CA HIS A 29 -6.93 6.76 -3.06
C HIS A 29 -6.50 5.65 -2.11
N ASN A 30 -7.13 5.57 -0.93
CA ASN A 30 -6.89 4.48 -0.01
C ASN A 30 -7.54 3.17 -0.50
N GLY A 31 -6.89 2.05 -0.24
CA GLY A 31 -7.33 0.73 -0.68
C GLY A 31 -6.52 0.19 -1.85
N LEU A 32 -7.10 -0.75 -2.59
CA LEU A 32 -6.45 -1.35 -3.75
C LEU A 32 -6.33 -0.34 -4.89
N GLN A 33 -5.12 -0.09 -5.35
CA GLN A 33 -4.82 0.87 -6.40
C GLN A 33 -4.47 0.21 -7.74
N VAL A 34 -3.78 -0.92 -7.68
CA VAL A 34 -3.43 -1.75 -8.84
C VAL A 34 -3.70 -3.20 -8.47
N GLU A 35 -4.49 -3.89 -9.28
CA GLU A 35 -4.74 -5.32 -9.09
C GLU A 35 -3.71 -6.16 -9.85
N ASN A 36 -3.55 -7.41 -9.43
CA ASN A 36 -2.77 -8.42 -10.13
C ASN A 36 -3.69 -9.52 -10.66
N GLY A 37 -3.16 -10.66 -11.06
CA GLY A 37 -3.93 -11.83 -11.52
C GLY A 37 -4.84 -12.49 -10.46
N GLY A 38 -5.09 -11.82 -9.34
CA GLY A 38 -6.07 -12.21 -8.33
C GLY A 38 -5.56 -13.14 -7.23
N LYS A 39 -4.30 -13.58 -7.29
CA LYS A 39 -3.70 -14.45 -6.28
C LYS A 39 -2.42 -13.86 -5.72
N VAL A 40 -2.29 -13.90 -4.40
CA VAL A 40 -1.14 -13.40 -3.66
C VAL A 40 -0.44 -14.55 -2.94
N HIS A 41 0.87 -14.61 -3.06
CA HIS A 41 1.71 -15.60 -2.37
C HIS A 41 2.76 -14.97 -1.46
N ARG A 42 3.12 -13.72 -1.70
CA ARG A 42 4.07 -12.98 -0.84
C ARG A 42 3.71 -11.49 -0.84
N ILE A 43 3.75 -10.90 0.35
CA ILE A 43 3.46 -9.49 0.58
C ILE A 43 4.76 -8.76 0.93
N ALA A 44 4.98 -7.62 0.32
CA ALA A 44 5.99 -6.65 0.71
C ALA A 44 5.34 -5.42 1.34
N ALA A 45 6.07 -4.73 2.20
CA ALA A 45 5.66 -3.45 2.76
C ALA A 45 6.72 -2.39 2.49
N ALA A 46 6.30 -1.19 2.15
CA ALA A 46 7.17 -0.03 1.96
C ALA A 46 6.44 1.25 2.33
N VAL A 47 7.17 2.35 2.51
CA VAL A 47 6.54 3.67 2.70
C VAL A 47 5.98 4.15 1.37
N ASP A 48 6.79 4.14 0.32
CA ASP A 48 6.44 4.68 -1.00
C ASP A 48 6.34 3.58 -2.07
N ALA A 49 5.37 3.71 -2.95
CA ALA A 49 5.30 2.95 -4.20
C ALA A 49 6.16 3.63 -5.26
N SER A 50 7.46 3.45 -5.19
CA SER A 50 8.43 3.94 -6.18
C SER A 50 8.91 2.81 -7.09
N LEU A 51 9.48 3.15 -8.26
CA LEU A 51 10.08 2.14 -9.13
C LEU A 51 11.12 1.29 -8.38
N ALA A 52 11.95 1.93 -7.55
CA ALA A 52 12.99 1.23 -6.78
C ALA A 52 12.39 0.24 -5.75
N THR A 53 11.35 0.63 -5.02
CA THR A 53 10.71 -0.26 -4.03
C THR A 53 9.92 -1.38 -4.71
N ILE A 54 9.29 -1.12 -5.85
CA ILE A 54 8.57 -2.11 -6.65
C ILE A 54 9.54 -3.16 -7.20
N CYS A 55 10.65 -2.75 -7.82
CA CYS A 55 11.66 -3.68 -8.33
C CYS A 55 12.24 -4.53 -7.19
N LYS A 56 12.58 -3.92 -6.06
CA LYS A 56 13.09 -4.65 -4.90
C LYS A 56 12.08 -5.67 -4.36
N ALA A 57 10.80 -5.32 -4.29
CA ALA A 57 9.75 -6.23 -3.87
C ALA A 57 9.60 -7.41 -4.85
N ALA A 58 9.65 -7.13 -6.16
CA ALA A 58 9.60 -8.13 -7.21
C ALA A 58 10.81 -9.10 -7.14
N ASP A 59 12.02 -8.58 -6.96
CA ASP A 59 13.25 -9.38 -6.78
C ASP A 59 13.15 -10.33 -5.57
N MET A 60 12.41 -9.92 -4.54
CA MET A 60 12.13 -10.76 -3.37
C MET A 60 10.96 -11.72 -3.59
N GLY A 61 10.36 -11.73 -4.78
CA GLY A 61 9.23 -12.58 -5.16
C GLY A 61 7.90 -12.16 -4.55
N ALA A 62 7.73 -10.90 -4.15
CA ALA A 62 6.43 -10.39 -3.74
C ALA A 62 5.55 -10.09 -4.96
N ASN A 63 4.24 -10.25 -4.80
CA ASN A 63 3.26 -9.87 -5.81
C ASN A 63 2.05 -9.10 -5.23
N LEU A 64 2.17 -8.64 -4.02
CA LEU A 64 1.36 -7.58 -3.41
C LEU A 64 2.29 -6.68 -2.60
N MET A 65 2.19 -5.38 -2.81
CA MET A 65 2.89 -4.40 -2.00
C MET A 65 1.89 -3.50 -1.26
N ILE A 66 2.03 -3.43 0.06
CA ILE A 66 1.25 -2.53 0.91
C ILE A 66 2.13 -1.32 1.21
N VAL A 67 1.61 -0.14 0.90
CA VAL A 67 2.35 1.13 1.02
C VAL A 67 1.55 2.18 1.78
N HIS A 68 2.25 3.17 2.31
CA HIS A 68 1.65 4.37 2.90
C HIS A 68 1.36 5.42 1.83
N HIS A 69 2.33 5.69 0.98
CA HIS A 69 2.19 6.59 -0.17
C HIS A 69 2.04 5.77 -1.45
N GLY A 70 0.81 5.73 -1.97
CA GLY A 70 0.48 5.02 -3.19
C GLY A 70 0.84 5.78 -4.47
N LEU A 71 0.23 5.38 -5.57
CA LEU A 71 0.57 5.87 -6.91
C LEU A 71 -0.31 7.05 -7.38
N PHE A 72 -1.51 7.17 -6.82
CA PHE A 72 -2.51 8.11 -7.33
C PHE A 72 -2.64 9.31 -6.40
N TRP A 73 -2.03 10.40 -6.84
CA TRP A 73 -2.11 11.74 -6.25
C TRP A 73 -2.39 12.75 -7.36
N ASN A 74 -3.08 13.81 -7.10
CA ASN A 74 -3.27 14.88 -8.06
C ASN A 74 -2.10 15.89 -8.03
N PRO A 75 -1.80 16.51 -9.17
CA PRO A 75 -2.33 16.22 -10.50
C PRO A 75 -1.77 14.92 -11.10
N GLN A 76 -2.60 14.24 -11.89
CA GLN A 76 -2.14 13.08 -12.65
C GLN A 76 -1.33 13.56 -13.86
N HIS A 77 -0.26 12.86 -14.15
CA HIS A 77 0.62 13.13 -15.29
C HIS A 77 0.56 11.99 -16.33
N PRO A 78 0.90 12.26 -17.60
CA PRO A 78 0.99 11.21 -18.62
C PRO A 78 1.90 10.05 -18.21
N TRP A 79 1.58 8.87 -18.70
CA TRP A 79 2.30 7.63 -18.37
C TRP A 79 3.49 7.43 -19.32
N THR A 80 4.45 8.32 -19.22
CA THR A 80 5.67 8.35 -20.02
C THR A 80 6.90 8.37 -19.12
N GLY A 81 8.06 8.05 -19.67
CA GLY A 81 9.35 8.05 -18.98
C GLY A 81 9.30 7.17 -17.72
N LYS A 82 9.74 7.68 -16.59
CA LYS A 82 9.80 6.93 -15.32
C LYS A 82 8.45 6.37 -14.87
N LYS A 83 7.35 7.05 -15.18
CA LYS A 83 6.01 6.54 -14.84
C LYS A 83 5.63 5.34 -15.72
N HIS A 84 6.01 5.35 -16.99
CA HIS A 84 5.87 4.21 -17.87
C HIS A 84 6.68 3.02 -17.35
N ASP A 85 7.95 3.24 -16.95
CA ASP A 85 8.81 2.19 -16.41
C ASP A 85 8.22 1.56 -15.13
N LEU A 86 7.66 2.40 -14.27
CA LEU A 86 6.99 1.95 -13.04
C LEU A 86 5.78 1.05 -13.34
N ILE A 87 4.90 1.48 -14.25
CA ILE A 87 3.72 0.68 -14.64
C ILE A 87 4.15 -0.62 -15.32
N THR A 88 5.17 -0.58 -16.17
CA THR A 88 5.72 -1.78 -16.79
C THR A 88 6.22 -2.77 -15.74
N ALA A 89 6.97 -2.29 -14.75
CA ALA A 89 7.46 -3.15 -13.66
C ALA A 89 6.31 -3.80 -12.86
N LEU A 90 5.22 -3.10 -12.61
CA LEU A 90 4.04 -3.65 -11.94
C LEU A 90 3.39 -4.76 -12.75
N ILE A 91 3.18 -4.52 -14.04
CA ILE A 91 2.48 -5.48 -14.94
C ILE A 91 3.33 -6.72 -15.17
N GLU A 92 4.62 -6.56 -15.50
CA GLU A 92 5.54 -7.68 -15.79
C GLU A 92 5.76 -8.60 -14.57
N ASN A 93 5.65 -8.06 -13.35
CA ASN A 93 5.81 -8.83 -12.11
C ASN A 93 4.49 -9.25 -11.46
N ASP A 94 3.36 -9.05 -12.14
CA ASP A 94 2.02 -9.34 -11.59
C ASP A 94 1.84 -8.76 -10.17
N MET A 95 2.25 -7.51 -9.96
CA MET A 95 2.35 -6.84 -8.68
C MET A 95 1.10 -5.99 -8.40
N ALA A 96 0.36 -6.34 -7.36
CA ALA A 96 -0.72 -5.50 -6.83
C ALA A 96 -0.17 -4.41 -5.89
N ILE A 97 -0.82 -3.26 -5.85
CA ILE A 97 -0.53 -2.16 -4.92
C ILE A 97 -1.77 -1.85 -4.08
N TYR A 98 -1.60 -1.89 -2.77
CA TYR A 98 -2.58 -1.46 -1.79
C TYR A 98 -2.00 -0.28 -0.99
N SER A 99 -2.73 0.81 -0.89
CA SER A 99 -2.29 2.02 -0.18
C SER A 99 -3.16 2.32 1.03
N ALA A 100 -2.54 2.71 2.14
CA ALA A 100 -3.22 3.21 3.33
C ALA A 100 -2.48 4.43 3.88
N HIS A 101 -3.00 5.62 3.61
CA HIS A 101 -2.44 6.90 4.02
C HIS A 101 -2.93 7.30 5.43
N LEU A 102 -3.81 8.29 5.58
CA LEU A 102 -4.31 8.70 6.91
C LEU A 102 -5.02 7.58 7.68
N PRO A 103 -5.74 6.62 7.05
CA PRO A 103 -6.28 5.50 7.79
C PRO A 103 -5.22 4.71 8.57
N LEU A 104 -4.01 4.55 8.01
CA LEU A 104 -2.91 3.93 8.74
C LEU A 104 -2.36 4.85 9.82
N ASP A 105 -2.15 6.14 9.55
CA ASP A 105 -1.62 7.09 10.54
C ASP A 105 -2.49 7.17 11.79
N LEU A 106 -3.79 7.13 11.62
CA LEU A 106 -4.78 7.22 12.70
C LEU A 106 -5.07 5.88 13.39
N HIS A 107 -4.55 4.77 12.86
CA HIS A 107 -4.87 3.46 13.42
C HIS A 107 -4.25 3.27 14.82
N PRO A 108 -5.04 2.92 15.85
CA PRO A 108 -4.59 2.94 17.24
C PRO A 108 -3.55 1.88 17.59
N ARG A 109 -3.42 0.81 16.78
CA ARG A 109 -2.46 -0.29 17.02
C ARG A 109 -1.38 -0.38 15.95
N HIS A 110 -1.75 -0.26 14.68
CA HIS A 110 -0.86 -0.45 13.53
C HIS A 110 -0.36 0.86 12.94
N GLY A 111 -0.88 1.99 13.42
CA GLY A 111 -0.57 3.30 12.88
C GLY A 111 0.86 3.74 13.12
N ASN A 112 1.36 4.57 12.21
CA ASN A 112 2.68 5.17 12.32
C ASN A 112 2.81 5.98 13.63
N ASN A 113 1.80 6.77 13.97
CA ASN A 113 1.76 7.54 15.21
C ASN A 113 1.74 6.65 16.46
N ALA A 114 0.92 5.60 16.46
CA ALA A 114 0.86 4.64 17.55
C ALA A 114 2.20 3.91 17.74
N GLY A 115 2.84 3.50 16.63
CA GLY A 115 4.16 2.88 16.63
C GLY A 115 5.24 3.80 17.21
N LEU A 116 5.24 5.08 16.81
CA LEU A 116 6.18 6.09 17.32
C LEU A 116 5.97 6.33 18.81
N CYS A 117 4.73 6.50 19.25
CA CYS A 117 4.39 6.67 20.68
C CYS A 117 4.88 5.49 21.51
N LYS A 118 4.69 4.27 21.02
CA LYS A 118 5.18 3.05 21.66
C LYS A 118 6.70 3.02 21.76
N ALA A 119 7.39 3.33 20.67
CA ALA A 119 8.86 3.37 20.62
C ALA A 119 9.44 4.41 21.60
N LEU A 120 8.80 5.57 21.72
CA LEU A 120 9.17 6.64 22.65
C LEU A 120 8.64 6.44 24.07
N LYS A 121 7.92 5.34 24.35
CA LYS A 121 7.30 5.03 25.64
C LYS A 121 6.39 6.15 26.16
N LEU A 122 5.71 6.85 25.26
CA LEU A 122 4.76 7.90 25.61
C LEU A 122 3.52 7.29 26.26
N LYS A 123 3.05 7.95 27.32
CA LYS A 123 1.82 7.54 28.02
C LYS A 123 0.64 8.37 27.52
N ARG A 124 -0.50 7.71 27.26
CA ARG A 124 -1.77 8.34 26.85
C ARG A 124 -1.64 9.27 25.63
N PRO A 125 -1.17 8.77 24.49
CA PRO A 125 -1.17 9.57 23.26
C PRO A 125 -2.63 9.93 22.92
N LYS A 126 -2.85 11.17 22.55
CA LYS A 126 -4.17 11.69 22.11
C LYS A 126 -4.15 11.87 20.61
#